data_2003b884d810be29cec8d3e605671f93
#
_entry.id   2003b884d810be29cec8d3e605671f93
#
_cell.length_a   1.000
_cell.length_b   1.000
_cell.length_c   1.000
_cell.angle_alpha   90.00
_cell.angle_beta   90.00
_cell.angle_gamma   90.00
#
_symmetry.space_group_name_H-M   'P 1'
#
loop_
_entity.id
_entity.type
_entity.pdbx_description
1 polymer ?
#
loop_
_entity_poly.entity_id
_entity_poly.type
_entity_poly.pdbx_seq_one_letter_code
_entity_poly.pdbx_strand_id
1 'polypeptide(L)'
;MHLLEPYLPANPTSGDEGGGVSTVSAQGGYAEGGSLYALGLIHGSHSGSSAEKRKETSDFIRTHLRASHANEVISHGAALGVGLTSMGSANVTIVNELKELLDTDSAVAGEAAGMAIGMVLVGTGAGNTHNSLPSQGKEEIMEMVSELKNYARETHHEKIIRGISVGLALMQFQQEENADALIEDMRTDRDPVLRYGAQYALALAYCGTGSNKAIRILLHTAVSDVSDDVRMAAVISLAFVLYKTPERVPQLVKLLMESFNPHVRYASCMAVGIAMAGTGDSESIAMLEPMLDDMTDYVRQGALVGTAMIYMQQSDTCNNRKIKSFRERLSSIVSEKHQSTLTKMGAILSIGIIDAGGRNCSISLGSRNGFTQMTSAVGMVLWLQHWHWYPMMHSLGLVLTPTYSIGLNKDFKFPKSFEIVCNSKPSVFAYPKKLEEKKAAEKKRVETVTLSTTAKDKARLARKRAKEEAAGSSDAMDVENTEEKGDEKDTENKTTGEDTDNKMDVDKEEVPEKKLKKKREPEPTSFRVSNPSRVSTAQSLVCEFDLTQRYRPIRVEEKPFGVIILTDSTPGEVEDLGAVKAPSLEPDGECAPPEPFEWIAPASETAVKVQSEEESEESKKEDETAMKEEA
;
A
#
# COMPACT_ATOMS: atom_id res chain seq x y z
N MET A 1 -13.88 24.07 -6.40
CA MET A 1 -13.55 25.34 -7.05
C MET A 1 -13.29 26.47 -6.05
N HIS A 2 -14.21 26.86 -5.17
CA HIS A 2 -14.01 28.03 -4.26
C HIS A 2 -12.68 28.09 -3.48
N LEU A 3 -12.11 26.95 -3.05
CA LEU A 3 -10.82 26.93 -2.34
C LEU A 3 -9.61 27.21 -3.25
N LEU A 4 -9.71 26.91 -4.52
CA LEU A 4 -8.65 27.14 -5.50
C LEU A 4 -8.80 28.49 -6.22
N GLU A 5 -9.97 29.11 -6.17
CA GLU A 5 -10.30 30.35 -6.88
C GLU A 5 -9.26 31.49 -6.67
N PRO A 6 -8.71 31.70 -5.46
CA PRO A 6 -7.69 32.73 -5.24
C PRO A 6 -6.34 32.45 -5.92
N TYR A 7 -6.10 31.21 -6.34
CA TYR A 7 -4.85 30.76 -6.93
C TYR A 7 -4.98 30.48 -8.42
N LEU A 8 -6.20 30.54 -8.98
CA LEU A 8 -6.41 30.33 -10.41
C LEU A 8 -5.95 31.57 -11.20
N PRO A 9 -5.38 31.37 -12.40
CA PRO A 9 -5.05 32.49 -13.27
C PRO A 9 -6.31 33.26 -13.68
N ALA A 10 -6.17 34.57 -13.87
CA ALA A 10 -7.26 35.42 -14.34
C ALA A 10 -7.78 34.95 -15.71
N ASN A 11 -9.11 34.99 -15.92
CA ASN A 11 -9.71 34.56 -17.18
C ASN A 11 -9.19 35.41 -18.33
N PRO A 12 -8.54 34.85 -19.36
CA PRO A 12 -8.03 35.61 -20.49
C PRO A 12 -9.12 36.24 -21.35
N THR A 13 -10.39 35.84 -21.16
CA THR A 13 -11.56 36.36 -21.89
C THR A 13 -12.25 37.56 -21.24
N SER A 14 -11.91 37.90 -19.99
CA SER A 14 -12.38 39.14 -19.36
C SER A 14 -11.51 40.27 -19.88
N GLY A 15 -11.93 40.87 -20.99
CA GLY A 15 -11.28 42.04 -21.57
C GLY A 15 -11.41 43.25 -20.65
N ASP A 16 -10.54 43.33 -19.70
CA ASP A 16 -10.26 44.55 -18.96
C ASP A 16 -9.29 45.39 -19.84
N GLU A 17 -9.86 46.32 -20.60
CA GLU A 17 -9.10 47.25 -21.46
C GLU A 17 -8.24 48.23 -20.65
N GLY A 18 -7.96 47.94 -19.40
CA GLY A 18 -7.03 48.67 -18.55
C GLY A 18 -5.60 48.12 -18.68
N GLY A 19 -4.84 48.68 -19.61
CA GLY A 19 -3.45 48.32 -19.95
C GLY A 19 -2.45 48.33 -18.77
N GLY A 20 -2.64 47.44 -17.83
CA GLY A 20 -1.68 46.97 -16.84
C GLY A 20 -1.16 45.64 -17.30
N VAL A 21 0.03 45.61 -17.92
CA VAL A 21 0.87 44.41 -17.95
C VAL A 21 1.01 44.00 -16.49
N SER A 22 0.17 43.06 -16.08
CA SER A 22 0.31 42.35 -14.81
C SER A 22 1.72 41.78 -14.84
N THR A 23 2.67 42.42 -14.15
CA THR A 23 3.96 41.82 -13.85
C THR A 23 3.65 40.61 -12.99
N VAL A 24 3.37 39.49 -13.65
CA VAL A 24 3.27 38.19 -13.03
C VAL A 24 4.60 37.97 -12.34
N SER A 25 4.62 38.22 -11.02
CA SER A 25 5.82 37.91 -10.25
C SER A 25 6.11 36.44 -10.48
N ALA A 26 7.36 36.04 -10.66
CA ALA A 26 7.75 34.66 -10.88
C ALA A 26 7.12 33.70 -9.83
N GLN A 27 6.75 34.21 -8.66
CA GLN A 27 6.04 33.49 -7.60
C GLN A 27 4.55 33.22 -7.93
N GLY A 28 3.86 34.08 -8.69
CA GLY A 28 2.47 33.85 -9.10
C GLY A 28 2.30 32.68 -10.05
N GLY A 29 3.24 32.50 -10.99
CA GLY A 29 3.17 31.43 -11.99
C GLY A 29 3.15 30.02 -11.40
N TYR A 30 3.86 29.76 -10.29
CA TYR A 30 3.84 28.45 -9.63
C TYR A 30 2.50 28.16 -8.96
N ALA A 31 1.87 29.14 -8.35
CA ALA A 31 0.55 28.98 -7.73
C ALA A 31 -0.52 28.72 -8.81
N GLU A 32 -0.48 29.46 -9.90
CA GLU A 32 -1.41 29.35 -11.03
C GLU A 32 -1.25 28.00 -11.74
N GLY A 33 -0.03 27.60 -12.10
CA GLY A 33 0.23 26.28 -12.69
C GLY A 33 -0.14 25.14 -11.76
N GLY A 34 0.19 25.26 -10.47
CA GLY A 34 -0.15 24.29 -9.44
C GLY A 34 -1.66 24.12 -9.25
N SER A 35 -2.43 25.22 -9.31
CA SER A 35 -3.90 25.18 -9.18
C SER A 35 -4.57 24.53 -10.39
N LEU A 36 -4.09 24.76 -11.62
CA LEU A 36 -4.57 24.10 -12.81
C LEU A 36 -4.30 22.59 -12.78
N TYR A 37 -3.11 22.18 -12.32
CA TYR A 37 -2.80 20.78 -12.11
C TYR A 37 -3.66 20.15 -11.02
N ALA A 38 -3.90 20.84 -9.90
CA ALA A 38 -4.77 20.38 -8.82
C ALA A 38 -6.21 20.16 -9.30
N LEU A 39 -6.76 21.05 -10.14
CA LEU A 39 -8.05 20.84 -10.80
C LEU A 39 -8.05 19.56 -11.63
N GLY A 40 -6.97 19.31 -12.37
CA GLY A 40 -6.78 18.07 -13.12
C GLY A 40 -6.87 16.83 -12.23
N LEU A 41 -6.17 16.82 -11.10
CA LEU A 41 -6.19 15.71 -10.13
C LEU A 41 -7.57 15.49 -9.51
N ILE A 42 -8.26 16.55 -9.12
CA ILE A 42 -9.59 16.48 -8.48
C ILE A 42 -10.62 15.90 -9.46
N HIS A 43 -10.59 16.33 -10.72
CA HIS A 43 -11.58 15.93 -11.72
C HIS A 43 -11.14 14.75 -12.59
N GLY A 44 -9.86 14.35 -12.56
CA GLY A 44 -9.32 13.18 -13.25
C GLY A 44 -9.69 11.85 -12.60
N SER A 45 -9.99 11.87 -11.28
CA SER A 45 -10.41 10.67 -10.56
C SER A 45 -11.85 10.28 -10.93
N HIS A 46 -12.08 8.98 -11.17
CA HIS A 46 -13.40 8.46 -11.59
C HIS A 46 -14.48 8.53 -10.50
N SER A 47 -14.12 8.81 -9.27
CA SER A 47 -15.00 8.53 -8.13
C SER A 47 -16.00 9.63 -7.76
N GLY A 48 -16.09 10.76 -8.46
CA GLY A 48 -16.98 11.81 -7.98
C GLY A 48 -17.42 12.89 -8.96
N SER A 49 -16.73 13.05 -10.09
CA SER A 49 -17.08 14.10 -11.05
C SER A 49 -17.97 13.58 -12.16
N SER A 50 -19.10 14.26 -12.42
CA SER A 50 -19.90 13.95 -13.60
C SER A 50 -19.09 14.23 -14.88
N ALA A 51 -19.43 13.53 -15.97
CA ALA A 51 -18.79 13.73 -17.27
C ALA A 51 -18.87 15.19 -17.75
N GLU A 52 -19.97 15.87 -17.42
CA GLU A 52 -20.19 17.29 -17.73
C GLU A 52 -19.21 18.19 -17.00
N LYS A 53 -19.05 17.99 -15.67
CA LYS A 53 -18.09 18.77 -14.86
C LYS A 53 -16.65 18.53 -15.31
N ARG A 54 -16.30 17.31 -15.69
CA ARG A 54 -14.94 17.01 -16.22
C ARG A 54 -14.71 17.76 -17.52
N LYS A 55 -15.69 17.76 -18.41
CA LYS A 55 -15.62 18.49 -19.69
C LYS A 55 -15.50 20.00 -19.46
N GLU A 56 -16.33 20.58 -18.59
CA GLU A 56 -16.29 21.99 -18.22
C GLU A 56 -14.91 22.37 -17.64
N THR A 57 -14.39 21.56 -16.73
CA THR A 57 -13.06 21.77 -16.16
C THR A 57 -11.95 21.63 -17.21
N SER A 58 -12.05 20.64 -18.10
CA SER A 58 -11.11 20.46 -19.20
C SER A 58 -11.12 21.67 -20.13
N ASP A 59 -12.28 22.16 -20.52
CA ASP A 59 -12.42 23.33 -21.39
C ASP A 59 -11.88 24.61 -20.72
N PHE A 60 -12.08 24.76 -19.40
CA PHE A 60 -11.50 25.84 -18.63
C PHE A 60 -9.95 25.79 -18.65
N ILE A 61 -9.37 24.64 -18.33
CA ILE A 61 -7.90 24.49 -18.32
C ILE A 61 -7.31 24.70 -19.72
N ARG A 62 -7.97 24.20 -20.79
CA ARG A 62 -7.56 24.40 -22.19
C ARG A 62 -7.53 25.88 -22.59
N THR A 63 -8.46 26.70 -22.06
CA THR A 63 -8.44 28.15 -22.32
C THR A 63 -7.14 28.77 -21.79
N HIS A 64 -6.71 28.34 -20.60
CA HIS A 64 -5.45 28.81 -20.02
C HIS A 64 -4.21 28.18 -20.73
N LEU A 65 -4.28 26.94 -21.17
CA LEU A 65 -3.21 26.30 -21.95
C LEU A 65 -2.89 27.11 -23.21
N ARG A 66 -3.92 27.50 -23.96
CA ARG A 66 -3.75 28.30 -25.19
C ARG A 66 -3.25 29.72 -24.92
N ALA A 67 -3.59 30.30 -23.77
CA ALA A 67 -3.20 31.68 -23.43
C ALA A 67 -1.79 31.78 -22.81
N SER A 68 -1.23 30.71 -22.28
CA SER A 68 -0.05 30.76 -21.39
C SER A 68 1.27 30.29 -22.01
N HIS A 69 1.34 30.16 -23.35
CA HIS A 69 2.57 29.67 -24.03
C HIS A 69 3.85 30.43 -23.65
N ALA A 70 3.72 31.67 -23.17
CA ALA A 70 4.85 32.49 -22.73
C ALA A 70 5.36 32.12 -21.31
N ASN A 71 4.57 31.40 -20.50
CA ASN A 71 4.93 31.00 -19.15
C ASN A 71 4.96 29.47 -19.04
N GLU A 72 6.17 28.91 -19.10
CA GLU A 72 6.38 27.46 -19.09
C GLU A 72 5.82 26.75 -17.86
N VAL A 73 5.77 27.41 -16.68
CA VAL A 73 5.28 26.82 -15.43
C VAL A 73 3.75 26.67 -15.46
N ILE A 74 3.05 27.71 -15.95
CA ILE A 74 1.59 27.68 -16.10
C ILE A 74 1.23 26.65 -17.18
N SER A 75 1.93 26.67 -18.32
CA SER A 75 1.74 25.70 -19.40
C SER A 75 1.97 24.26 -18.95
N HIS A 76 3.00 24.02 -18.12
CA HIS A 76 3.25 22.70 -17.52
C HIS A 76 2.04 22.21 -16.69
N GLY A 77 1.57 23.06 -15.75
CA GLY A 77 0.42 22.71 -14.91
C GLY A 77 -0.88 22.53 -15.71
N ALA A 78 -1.11 23.39 -16.72
CA ALA A 78 -2.26 23.29 -17.61
C ALA A 78 -2.21 22.02 -18.46
N ALA A 79 -1.07 21.66 -19.05
CA ALA A 79 -0.90 20.45 -19.85
C ALA A 79 -1.20 19.18 -19.03
N LEU A 80 -0.61 19.05 -17.84
CA LEU A 80 -0.91 17.94 -16.93
C LEU A 80 -2.40 17.92 -16.52
N GLY A 81 -2.98 19.08 -16.22
CA GLY A 81 -4.38 19.22 -15.85
C GLY A 81 -5.33 18.77 -16.97
N VAL A 82 -5.05 19.16 -18.23
CA VAL A 82 -5.82 18.72 -19.41
C VAL A 82 -5.65 17.21 -19.61
N GLY A 83 -4.43 16.68 -19.51
CA GLY A 83 -4.15 15.25 -19.63
C GLY A 83 -4.96 14.42 -18.63
N LEU A 84 -5.00 14.86 -17.36
CA LEU A 84 -5.75 14.19 -16.30
C LEU A 84 -7.26 14.25 -16.47
N THR A 85 -7.82 15.42 -16.84
CA THR A 85 -9.28 15.57 -17.03
C THR A 85 -9.80 14.87 -18.28
N SER A 86 -8.94 14.72 -19.29
CA SER A 86 -9.28 14.10 -20.59
C SER A 86 -8.66 12.71 -20.77
N MET A 87 -8.25 12.07 -19.67
CA MET A 87 -7.62 10.75 -19.66
C MET A 87 -8.46 9.70 -20.40
N GLY A 88 -7.87 9.03 -21.38
CA GLY A 88 -8.52 7.97 -22.16
C GLY A 88 -9.62 8.44 -23.12
N SER A 89 -9.74 9.75 -23.35
CA SER A 89 -10.75 10.29 -24.27
C SER A 89 -10.42 10.08 -25.73
N ALA A 90 -9.16 9.84 -26.08
CA ALA A 90 -8.64 9.77 -27.44
C ALA A 90 -9.03 10.99 -28.32
N ASN A 91 -9.12 12.18 -27.70
CA ASN A 91 -9.56 13.39 -28.38
C ASN A 91 -8.40 14.05 -29.16
N VAL A 92 -8.41 13.91 -30.46
CA VAL A 92 -7.37 14.43 -31.38
C VAL A 92 -7.22 15.96 -31.27
N THR A 93 -8.29 16.70 -31.03
CA THR A 93 -8.22 18.16 -30.89
C THR A 93 -7.37 18.56 -29.69
N ILE A 94 -7.53 17.88 -28.55
CA ILE A 94 -6.72 18.12 -27.35
C ILE A 94 -5.27 17.73 -27.59
N VAL A 95 -5.04 16.63 -28.28
CA VAL A 95 -3.69 16.18 -28.62
C VAL A 95 -2.97 17.20 -29.52
N ASN A 96 -3.67 17.77 -30.49
CA ASN A 96 -3.08 18.80 -31.36
C ASN A 96 -2.69 20.07 -30.58
N GLU A 97 -3.52 20.51 -29.62
CA GLU A 97 -3.17 21.63 -28.73
C GLU A 97 -1.93 21.33 -27.87
N LEU A 98 -1.80 20.09 -27.40
CA LEU A 98 -0.61 19.67 -26.65
C LEU A 98 0.64 19.54 -27.57
N LYS A 99 0.47 19.18 -28.84
CA LYS A 99 1.56 19.18 -29.83
C LYS A 99 2.04 20.61 -30.11
N GLU A 100 1.13 21.58 -30.27
CA GLU A 100 1.50 23.00 -30.40
C GLU A 100 2.36 23.48 -29.21
N LEU A 101 2.05 22.99 -28.00
CA LEU A 101 2.88 23.28 -26.82
C LEU A 101 4.23 22.56 -26.90
N LEU A 102 4.29 21.32 -27.40
CA LEU A 102 5.52 20.56 -27.57
C LEU A 102 6.46 21.27 -28.58
N ASP A 103 5.89 21.84 -29.65
CA ASP A 103 6.64 22.58 -30.69
C ASP A 103 7.25 23.87 -30.18
N THR A 104 6.90 24.36 -29.00
CA THR A 104 7.58 25.51 -28.37
C THR A 104 8.99 25.17 -27.88
N ASP A 105 9.35 23.89 -27.85
CA ASP A 105 10.66 23.35 -27.42
C ASP A 105 11.09 23.80 -26.01
N SER A 106 10.12 24.13 -25.14
CA SER A 106 10.36 24.37 -23.73
C SER A 106 10.58 23.04 -22.99
N ALA A 107 11.73 22.89 -22.34
CA ALA A 107 12.05 21.65 -21.61
C ALA A 107 11.03 21.29 -20.52
N VAL A 108 10.44 22.29 -19.86
CA VAL A 108 9.46 22.09 -18.77
C VAL A 108 8.06 21.82 -19.32
N ALA A 109 7.60 22.68 -20.23
CA ALA A 109 6.28 22.55 -20.82
C ALA A 109 6.18 21.32 -21.74
N GLY A 110 7.25 21.03 -22.49
CA GLY A 110 7.31 19.87 -23.38
C GLY A 110 7.31 18.52 -22.64
N GLU A 111 7.95 18.43 -21.45
CA GLU A 111 7.85 17.24 -20.58
C GLU A 111 6.39 16.95 -20.23
N ALA A 112 5.67 17.97 -19.76
CA ALA A 112 4.27 17.85 -19.40
C ALA A 112 3.38 17.55 -20.61
N ALA A 113 3.65 18.18 -21.75
CA ALA A 113 2.91 17.95 -23.00
C ALA A 113 3.06 16.50 -23.47
N GLY A 114 4.28 15.94 -23.46
CA GLY A 114 4.53 14.54 -23.82
C GLY A 114 3.76 13.56 -22.94
N MET A 115 3.80 13.75 -21.61
CA MET A 115 3.02 12.94 -20.67
C MET A 115 1.50 13.12 -20.86
N ALA A 116 1.04 14.35 -21.08
CA ALA A 116 -0.38 14.66 -21.26
C ALA A 116 -0.96 14.03 -22.53
N ILE A 117 -0.20 14.02 -23.63
CA ILE A 117 -0.59 13.32 -24.87
C ILE A 117 -0.79 11.82 -24.54
N GLY A 118 0.15 11.21 -23.81
CA GLY A 118 0.02 9.82 -23.37
C GLY A 118 -1.20 9.57 -22.49
N MET A 119 -1.54 10.51 -21.59
CA MET A 119 -2.74 10.40 -20.73
C MET A 119 -4.05 10.51 -21.55
N VAL A 120 -4.13 11.40 -22.53
CA VAL A 120 -5.31 11.53 -23.40
C VAL A 120 -5.51 10.28 -24.25
N LEU A 121 -4.41 9.67 -24.70
CA LEU A 121 -4.38 8.49 -25.57
C LEU A 121 -4.16 7.17 -24.82
N VAL A 122 -4.30 7.15 -23.49
CA VAL A 122 -4.05 5.94 -22.72
C VAL A 122 -4.89 4.76 -23.20
N GLY A 123 -4.22 3.61 -23.40
CA GLY A 123 -4.87 2.38 -23.86
C GLY A 123 -5.27 2.32 -25.31
N THR A 124 -4.93 3.33 -26.13
CA THR A 124 -5.20 3.29 -27.57
C THR A 124 -4.21 2.42 -28.37
N GLY A 125 -3.08 2.09 -27.76
CA GLY A 125 -1.99 1.36 -28.41
C GLY A 125 -1.31 2.18 -29.50
N ALA A 126 -0.61 1.50 -30.38
CA ALA A 126 -0.02 2.11 -31.58
C ALA A 126 -1.00 2.13 -32.79
N GLY A 127 -2.29 2.23 -32.53
CA GLY A 127 -3.32 2.23 -33.58
C GLY A 127 -3.78 0.84 -34.03
N ASN A 128 -3.15 -0.23 -33.57
CA ASN A 128 -3.47 -1.61 -34.03
C ASN A 128 -4.66 -2.25 -33.31
N THR A 129 -5.23 -1.64 -32.29
CA THR A 129 -6.19 -2.30 -31.43
C THR A 129 -7.61 -1.77 -31.49
N HIS A 130 -8.45 -2.76 -31.41
CA HIS A 130 -9.88 -2.83 -31.07
C HIS A 130 -10.86 -1.73 -31.51
N ASN A 131 -11.71 -2.15 -32.32
CA ASN A 131 -13.16 -1.98 -32.63
C ASN A 131 -13.95 -0.72 -32.17
N SER A 132 -13.42 0.14 -31.33
CA SER A 132 -14.15 1.34 -30.85
C SER A 132 -13.79 2.63 -31.60
N LEU A 133 -12.64 2.67 -32.27
CA LEU A 133 -12.23 3.82 -33.07
C LEU A 133 -12.48 3.57 -34.55
N PRO A 134 -12.97 4.57 -35.31
CA PRO A 134 -13.08 4.48 -36.77
C PRO A 134 -11.68 4.28 -37.38
N SER A 135 -11.60 3.63 -38.53
CA SER A 135 -10.33 3.32 -39.21
C SER A 135 -9.43 4.54 -39.42
N GLN A 136 -10.01 5.69 -39.71
CA GLN A 136 -9.32 6.95 -39.89
C GLN A 136 -8.61 7.43 -38.59
N GLY A 137 -9.27 7.28 -37.42
CA GLY A 137 -8.66 7.64 -36.14
C GLY A 137 -7.48 6.73 -35.74
N LYS A 138 -7.43 5.51 -36.25
CA LYS A 138 -6.28 4.60 -36.04
C LYS A 138 -5.06 5.02 -36.82
N GLU A 139 -5.24 5.42 -38.06
CA GLU A 139 -4.15 5.92 -38.92
C GLU A 139 -3.55 7.21 -38.35
N GLU A 140 -4.40 8.14 -37.88
CA GLU A 140 -3.96 9.38 -37.23
C GLU A 140 -3.13 9.09 -35.95
N ILE A 141 -3.51 8.10 -35.12
CA ILE A 141 -2.74 7.72 -33.94
C ILE A 141 -1.41 7.08 -34.30
N MET A 142 -1.38 6.22 -35.34
CA MET A 142 -0.12 5.60 -35.80
C MET A 142 0.87 6.65 -36.32
N GLU A 143 0.39 7.61 -37.10
CA GLU A 143 1.18 8.73 -37.59
C GLU A 143 1.74 9.54 -36.42
N MET A 144 0.91 9.89 -35.45
CA MET A 144 1.27 10.62 -34.23
C MET A 144 2.32 9.90 -33.39
N VAL A 145 2.19 8.56 -33.20
CA VAL A 145 3.23 7.77 -32.50
C VAL A 145 4.57 7.85 -33.23
N SER A 146 4.54 7.81 -34.57
CA SER A 146 5.75 7.94 -35.37
C SER A 146 6.37 9.34 -35.29
N GLU A 147 5.56 10.39 -35.32
CA GLU A 147 5.98 11.77 -35.13
C GLU A 147 6.62 11.99 -33.75
N LEU A 148 5.95 11.54 -32.68
CA LEU A 148 6.48 11.66 -31.31
C LEU A 148 7.81 10.95 -31.13
N LYS A 149 7.97 9.75 -31.73
CA LYS A 149 9.26 9.02 -31.70
C LYS A 149 10.35 9.77 -32.43
N ASN A 150 10.04 10.32 -33.61
CA ASN A 150 11.01 11.07 -34.39
C ASN A 150 11.41 12.36 -33.64
N TYR A 151 10.45 13.08 -33.08
CA TYR A 151 10.71 14.26 -32.28
C TYR A 151 11.58 13.94 -31.06
N ALA A 152 11.32 12.83 -30.35
CA ALA A 152 12.13 12.38 -29.21
C ALA A 152 13.57 12.04 -29.60
N ARG A 153 13.83 11.60 -30.86
CA ARG A 153 15.17 11.32 -31.38
C ARG A 153 15.91 12.57 -31.90
N GLU A 154 15.17 13.63 -32.22
CA GLU A 154 15.71 14.87 -32.76
C GLU A 154 15.97 15.93 -31.69
N THR A 155 15.15 16.01 -30.66
CA THR A 155 15.30 16.99 -29.58
C THR A 155 16.53 16.71 -28.71
N HIS A 156 17.16 17.77 -28.21
CA HIS A 156 18.28 17.71 -27.27
C HIS A 156 17.84 17.83 -25.80
N HIS A 157 16.55 18.04 -25.54
CA HIS A 157 16.02 18.22 -24.20
C HIS A 157 15.63 16.86 -23.59
N GLU A 158 16.48 16.33 -22.71
CA GLU A 158 16.24 15.05 -22.02
C GLU A 158 14.86 14.97 -21.33
N LYS A 159 14.38 16.09 -20.77
CA LYS A 159 13.05 16.14 -20.12
C LYS A 159 11.92 15.88 -21.13
N ILE A 160 12.02 16.46 -22.33
CA ILE A 160 11.04 16.24 -23.39
C ILE A 160 11.07 14.77 -23.82
N ILE A 161 12.25 14.21 -24.04
CA ILE A 161 12.41 12.79 -24.39
C ILE A 161 11.76 11.91 -23.30
N ARG A 162 11.97 12.24 -22.02
CA ARG A 162 11.37 11.52 -20.88
C ARG A 162 9.86 11.64 -20.87
N GLY A 163 9.31 12.83 -21.04
CA GLY A 163 7.88 13.07 -21.14
C GLY A 163 7.22 12.28 -22.27
N ILE A 164 7.81 12.31 -23.47
CA ILE A 164 7.33 11.56 -24.62
C ILE A 164 7.44 10.04 -24.38
N SER A 165 8.58 9.56 -23.83
CA SER A 165 8.79 8.12 -23.60
C SER A 165 7.77 7.53 -22.60
N VAL A 166 7.47 8.30 -21.54
CA VAL A 166 6.41 7.94 -20.58
C VAL A 166 5.03 8.04 -21.24
N GLY A 167 4.79 9.07 -22.07
CA GLY A 167 3.56 9.22 -22.83
C GLY A 167 3.29 8.03 -23.77
N LEU A 168 4.30 7.61 -24.53
CA LEU A 168 4.23 6.41 -25.38
C LEU A 168 3.96 5.14 -24.56
N ALA A 169 4.55 5.05 -23.37
CA ALA A 169 4.28 3.93 -22.46
C ALA A 169 2.83 3.91 -21.99
N LEU A 170 2.24 5.06 -21.62
CA LEU A 170 0.84 5.16 -21.20
C LEU A 170 -0.13 4.72 -22.30
N MET A 171 0.17 5.01 -23.56
CA MET A 171 -0.63 4.58 -24.70
C MET A 171 -0.74 3.06 -24.79
N GLN A 172 0.27 2.31 -24.32
CA GLN A 172 0.30 0.85 -24.39
C GLN A 172 -0.47 0.14 -23.27
N PHE A 173 -1.16 0.87 -22.42
CA PHE A 173 -1.91 0.27 -21.29
C PHE A 173 -2.85 -0.85 -21.74
N GLN A 174 -2.64 -2.06 -21.20
CA GLN A 174 -3.41 -3.29 -21.48
C GLN A 174 -3.43 -3.75 -22.96
N GLN A 175 -2.44 -3.39 -23.75
CA GLN A 175 -2.33 -3.81 -25.15
C GLN A 175 -1.69 -5.18 -25.32
N GLU A 176 -1.04 -5.70 -24.30
CA GLU A 176 -0.36 -7.01 -24.31
C GLU A 176 0.55 -7.19 -25.55
N GLU A 177 0.30 -8.23 -26.34
CA GLU A 177 1.12 -8.57 -27.51
C GLU A 177 1.08 -7.50 -28.64
N ASN A 178 0.02 -6.70 -28.69
CA ASN A 178 -0.09 -5.62 -29.67
C ASN A 178 0.93 -4.51 -29.45
N ALA A 179 1.42 -4.36 -28.22
CA ALA A 179 2.45 -3.40 -27.85
C ALA A 179 3.87 -3.87 -28.19
N ASP A 180 4.07 -5.17 -28.43
CA ASP A 180 5.42 -5.78 -28.52
C ASP A 180 6.31 -5.09 -29.57
N ALA A 181 5.77 -4.71 -30.72
CA ALA A 181 6.52 -4.07 -31.79
C ALA A 181 7.09 -2.71 -31.38
N LEU A 182 6.26 -1.88 -30.71
CA LEU A 182 6.71 -0.57 -30.20
C LEU A 182 7.68 -0.74 -29.03
N ILE A 183 7.40 -1.68 -28.13
CA ILE A 183 8.27 -1.97 -26.99
C ILE A 183 9.67 -2.40 -27.48
N GLU A 184 9.77 -3.26 -28.48
CA GLU A 184 11.05 -3.72 -29.00
C GLU A 184 11.81 -2.60 -29.72
N ASP A 185 11.13 -1.75 -30.47
CA ASP A 185 11.73 -0.57 -31.13
C ASP A 185 12.31 0.39 -30.08
N MET A 186 11.56 0.70 -29.03
CA MET A 186 12.03 1.57 -27.94
C MET A 186 13.13 0.91 -27.09
N ARG A 187 13.05 -0.42 -26.86
CA ARG A 187 14.03 -1.14 -26.03
C ARG A 187 15.40 -1.25 -26.68
N THR A 188 15.46 -1.27 -28.01
CA THR A 188 16.70 -1.35 -28.80
C THR A 188 17.26 0.02 -29.17
N ASP A 189 16.60 1.12 -28.74
CA ASP A 189 17.04 2.46 -29.06
C ASP A 189 18.39 2.80 -28.40
N ARG A 190 19.14 3.69 -29.04
CA ARG A 190 20.43 4.18 -28.54
C ARG A 190 20.25 5.05 -27.30
N ASP A 191 19.17 5.83 -27.27
CA ASP A 191 18.88 6.72 -26.16
C ASP A 191 18.39 5.92 -24.92
N PRO A 192 19.07 6.05 -23.77
CA PRO A 192 18.68 5.37 -22.55
C PRO A 192 17.30 5.83 -22.04
N VAL A 193 16.86 7.07 -22.33
CA VAL A 193 15.57 7.58 -21.89
C VAL A 193 14.42 6.90 -22.64
N LEU A 194 14.60 6.62 -23.94
CA LEU A 194 13.63 5.82 -24.70
C LEU A 194 13.59 4.37 -24.20
N ARG A 195 14.75 3.77 -23.87
CA ARG A 195 14.79 2.44 -23.26
C ARG A 195 14.14 2.40 -21.88
N TYR A 196 14.27 3.49 -21.10
CA TYR A 196 13.57 3.68 -19.83
C TYR A 196 12.04 3.65 -20.02
N GLY A 197 11.52 4.42 -20.99
CA GLY A 197 10.10 4.41 -21.35
C GLY A 197 9.61 3.04 -21.82
N ALA A 198 10.46 2.26 -22.53
CA ALA A 198 10.14 0.91 -22.96
C ALA A 198 9.84 -0.05 -21.78
N GLN A 199 10.50 0.13 -20.63
CA GLN A 199 10.23 -0.69 -19.44
C GLN A 199 8.84 -0.39 -18.87
N TYR A 200 8.44 0.88 -18.82
CA TYR A 200 7.07 1.24 -18.42
C TYR A 200 6.04 0.84 -19.47
N ALA A 201 6.36 0.91 -20.76
CA ALA A 201 5.48 0.40 -21.82
C ALA A 201 5.21 -1.10 -21.63
N LEU A 202 6.25 -1.89 -21.34
CA LEU A 202 6.11 -3.31 -21.04
C LEU A 202 5.30 -3.55 -19.74
N ALA A 203 5.57 -2.75 -18.70
CA ALA A 203 4.84 -2.81 -17.43
C ALA A 203 3.33 -2.56 -17.60
N LEU A 204 2.97 -1.54 -18.38
CA LEU A 204 1.59 -1.13 -18.62
C LEU A 204 0.87 -2.05 -19.59
N ALA A 205 1.53 -2.49 -20.66
CA ALA A 205 0.96 -3.42 -21.63
C ALA A 205 0.57 -4.74 -20.95
N TYR A 206 1.43 -5.27 -20.10
CA TYR A 206 1.21 -6.54 -19.40
C TYR A 206 0.78 -6.36 -17.93
N CYS A 207 0.18 -5.24 -17.57
CA CYS A 207 -0.20 -4.92 -16.20
C CYS A 207 -1.18 -5.96 -15.63
N GLY A 208 -0.77 -6.65 -14.57
CA GLY A 208 -1.58 -7.67 -13.88
C GLY A 208 -1.77 -8.99 -14.61
N THR A 209 -1.10 -9.22 -15.73
CA THR A 209 -1.17 -10.49 -16.47
C THR A 209 -0.30 -11.59 -15.86
N GLY A 210 0.75 -11.22 -15.13
CA GLY A 210 1.75 -12.15 -14.61
C GLY A 210 2.55 -12.86 -15.74
N SER A 211 2.61 -12.26 -16.94
CA SER A 211 3.26 -12.84 -18.12
C SER A 211 4.73 -13.17 -17.86
N ASN A 212 5.08 -14.44 -17.99
CA ASN A 212 6.47 -14.90 -17.86
C ASN A 212 7.39 -14.32 -18.94
N LYS A 213 6.85 -13.97 -20.12
CA LYS A 213 7.61 -13.30 -21.20
C LYS A 213 8.04 -11.92 -20.70
N ALA A 214 7.10 -11.11 -20.22
CA ALA A 214 7.38 -9.77 -19.70
C ALA A 214 8.35 -9.81 -18.51
N ILE A 215 8.13 -10.72 -17.55
CA ILE A 215 9.01 -10.89 -16.38
C ILE A 215 10.45 -11.21 -16.80
N ARG A 216 10.65 -12.11 -17.75
CA ARG A 216 11.99 -12.48 -18.23
C ARG A 216 12.69 -11.29 -18.89
N ILE A 217 11.99 -10.52 -19.72
CA ILE A 217 12.53 -9.34 -20.37
C ILE A 217 12.94 -8.30 -19.31
N LEU A 218 12.09 -8.02 -18.33
CA LEU A 218 12.36 -7.07 -17.26
C LEU A 218 13.56 -7.50 -16.41
N LEU A 219 13.62 -8.77 -15.98
CA LEU A 219 14.74 -9.28 -15.19
C LEU A 219 16.05 -9.26 -15.99
N HIS A 220 16.00 -9.57 -17.28
CA HIS A 220 17.18 -9.49 -18.15
C HIS A 220 17.65 -8.04 -18.24
N THR A 221 16.76 -7.08 -18.50
CA THR A 221 17.11 -5.66 -18.62
C THR A 221 17.65 -5.10 -17.29
N ALA A 222 17.07 -5.51 -16.16
CA ALA A 222 17.51 -5.10 -14.82
C ALA A 222 18.98 -5.42 -14.52
N VAL A 223 19.53 -6.43 -15.19
CA VAL A 223 20.93 -6.88 -14.99
C VAL A 223 21.83 -6.43 -16.14
N SER A 224 21.33 -6.39 -17.39
CA SER A 224 22.16 -6.27 -18.60
C SER A 224 22.25 -4.87 -19.18
N ASP A 225 21.30 -3.97 -18.90
CA ASP A 225 21.35 -2.60 -19.48
C ASP A 225 22.51 -1.79 -18.90
N VAL A 226 23.07 -0.93 -19.72
CA VAL A 226 24.18 -0.05 -19.34
C VAL A 226 23.71 1.09 -18.45
N SER A 227 22.49 1.61 -18.69
CA SER A 227 21.92 2.72 -17.93
C SER A 227 21.28 2.25 -16.63
N ASP A 228 21.61 2.92 -15.54
CA ASP A 228 21.06 2.65 -14.21
C ASP A 228 19.58 2.99 -14.11
N ASP A 229 19.13 4.05 -14.80
CA ASP A 229 17.71 4.43 -14.85
C ASP A 229 16.86 3.34 -15.53
N VAL A 230 17.39 2.73 -16.59
CA VAL A 230 16.69 1.64 -17.29
C VAL A 230 16.60 0.40 -16.42
N ARG A 231 17.68 0.05 -15.70
CA ARG A 231 17.66 -1.07 -14.74
C ARG A 231 16.67 -0.82 -13.62
N MET A 232 16.64 0.41 -13.08
CA MET A 232 15.69 0.83 -12.04
C MET A 232 14.25 0.67 -12.54
N ALA A 233 13.92 1.22 -13.70
CA ALA A 233 12.60 1.13 -14.28
C ALA A 233 12.17 -0.33 -14.53
N ALA A 234 13.09 -1.18 -14.98
CA ALA A 234 12.81 -2.59 -15.21
C ALA A 234 12.40 -3.34 -13.92
N VAL A 235 13.10 -3.07 -12.80
CA VAL A 235 12.76 -3.71 -11.52
C VAL A 235 11.43 -3.20 -10.99
N ILE A 236 11.16 -1.89 -11.02
CA ILE A 236 9.89 -1.32 -10.58
C ILE A 236 8.73 -1.88 -11.43
N SER A 237 8.93 -2.07 -12.71
CA SER A 237 7.95 -2.60 -13.66
C SER A 237 7.43 -3.99 -13.30
N LEU A 238 8.21 -4.79 -12.55
CA LEU A 238 7.76 -6.10 -12.05
C LEU A 238 6.53 -5.98 -11.13
N ALA A 239 6.44 -4.91 -10.35
CA ALA A 239 5.30 -4.67 -9.48
C ALA A 239 3.99 -4.46 -10.26
N PHE A 240 4.05 -3.82 -11.44
CA PHE A 240 2.88 -3.64 -12.31
C PHE A 240 2.45 -4.95 -12.96
N VAL A 241 3.38 -5.72 -13.50
CA VAL A 241 3.07 -7.00 -14.16
C VAL A 241 2.48 -8.00 -13.17
N LEU A 242 2.95 -7.98 -11.92
CA LEU A 242 2.62 -8.96 -10.87
C LEU A 242 1.62 -8.45 -9.83
N TYR A 243 0.98 -7.29 -9.99
CA TYR A 243 0.15 -6.72 -8.92
C TYR A 243 -1.03 -7.63 -8.50
N LYS A 244 -1.50 -8.54 -9.35
CA LYS A 244 -2.52 -9.55 -9.00
C LYS A 244 -1.95 -10.76 -8.25
N THR A 245 -0.66 -10.96 -8.31
CA THR A 245 0.07 -12.01 -7.59
C THR A 245 1.26 -11.40 -6.84
N PRO A 246 0.99 -10.51 -5.87
CA PRO A 246 2.02 -9.66 -5.25
C PRO A 246 3.10 -10.45 -4.51
N GLU A 247 2.76 -11.62 -3.98
CA GLU A 247 3.65 -12.51 -3.23
C GLU A 247 4.88 -12.98 -4.03
N ARG A 248 4.78 -12.96 -5.37
CA ARG A 248 5.90 -13.32 -6.25
C ARG A 248 6.97 -12.24 -6.35
N VAL A 249 6.62 -10.96 -6.11
CA VAL A 249 7.56 -9.84 -6.26
C VAL A 249 8.71 -9.92 -5.24
N PRO A 250 8.47 -10.08 -3.92
CA PRO A 250 9.56 -10.24 -2.96
C PRO A 250 10.52 -11.38 -3.30
N GLN A 251 9.99 -12.50 -3.77
CA GLN A 251 10.81 -13.67 -4.16
C GLN A 251 11.73 -13.37 -5.36
N LEU A 252 11.23 -12.64 -6.36
CA LEU A 252 11.98 -12.29 -7.56
C LEU A 252 13.06 -11.23 -7.30
N VAL A 253 12.75 -10.23 -6.45
CA VAL A 253 13.67 -9.12 -6.21
C VAL A 253 14.65 -9.34 -5.05
N LYS A 254 14.51 -10.42 -4.30
CA LYS A 254 15.36 -10.73 -3.15
C LYS A 254 16.87 -10.65 -3.47
N LEU A 255 17.29 -11.27 -4.57
CA LEU A 255 18.67 -11.22 -5.02
C LEU A 255 19.09 -9.83 -5.54
N LEU A 256 18.14 -9.07 -6.09
CA LEU A 256 18.40 -7.73 -6.60
C LEU A 256 18.61 -6.71 -5.46
N MET A 257 18.07 -6.97 -4.27
CA MET A 257 18.33 -6.15 -3.09
C MET A 257 19.79 -6.22 -2.61
N GLU A 258 20.49 -7.31 -2.90
CA GLU A 258 21.91 -7.49 -2.59
C GLU A 258 22.83 -6.98 -3.71
N SER A 259 22.28 -6.35 -4.74
CA SER A 259 23.05 -5.82 -5.87
C SER A 259 24.02 -4.73 -5.45
N PHE A 260 25.21 -4.70 -6.06
CA PHE A 260 26.17 -3.60 -5.91
C PHE A 260 25.60 -2.27 -6.42
N ASN A 261 24.69 -2.33 -7.42
CA ASN A 261 24.10 -1.12 -8.00
C ASN A 261 23.00 -0.57 -7.06
N PRO A 262 23.18 0.64 -6.53
CA PRO A 262 22.20 1.21 -5.60
C PRO A 262 20.87 1.56 -6.27
N HIS A 263 20.83 1.85 -7.59
CA HIS A 263 19.57 2.08 -8.32
C HIS A 263 18.70 0.81 -8.36
N VAL A 264 19.33 -0.35 -8.50
CA VAL A 264 18.63 -1.65 -8.44
C VAL A 264 18.11 -1.95 -7.03
N ARG A 265 18.90 -1.61 -5.98
CA ARG A 265 18.44 -1.77 -4.59
C ARG A 265 17.24 -0.85 -4.29
N TYR A 266 17.33 0.43 -4.69
CA TYR A 266 16.22 1.37 -4.58
C TYR A 266 14.95 0.84 -5.26
N ALA A 267 15.09 0.41 -6.51
CA ALA A 267 13.99 -0.11 -7.30
C ALA A 267 13.35 -1.36 -6.69
N SER A 268 14.17 -2.24 -6.11
CA SER A 268 13.69 -3.43 -5.41
C SER A 268 12.84 -3.07 -4.18
N CYS A 269 13.26 -2.07 -3.40
CA CYS A 269 12.48 -1.56 -2.28
C CYS A 269 11.13 -0.99 -2.74
N MET A 270 11.14 -0.21 -3.81
CA MET A 270 9.92 0.36 -4.39
C MET A 270 8.99 -0.72 -4.96
N ALA A 271 9.53 -1.70 -5.67
CA ALA A 271 8.73 -2.79 -6.26
C ALA A 271 8.02 -3.61 -5.17
N VAL A 272 8.72 -3.95 -4.07
CA VAL A 272 8.11 -4.65 -2.94
C VAL A 272 7.06 -3.77 -2.26
N GLY A 273 7.34 -2.48 -2.04
CA GLY A 273 6.41 -1.54 -1.44
C GLY A 273 5.10 -1.42 -2.22
N ILE A 274 5.18 -1.27 -3.56
CA ILE A 274 4.01 -1.15 -4.44
C ILE A 274 3.21 -2.46 -4.47
N ALA A 275 3.89 -3.60 -4.61
CA ALA A 275 3.23 -4.90 -4.71
C ALA A 275 2.55 -5.31 -3.40
N MET A 276 3.21 -5.09 -2.27
CA MET A 276 2.75 -5.52 -0.94
C MET A 276 2.07 -4.41 -0.15
N ALA A 277 1.60 -3.35 -0.82
CA ALA A 277 0.97 -2.20 -0.17
C ALA A 277 -0.25 -2.62 0.68
N GLY A 278 -0.29 -2.15 1.93
CA GLY A 278 -1.38 -2.39 2.87
C GLY A 278 -1.48 -3.81 3.43
N THR A 279 -0.54 -4.71 3.12
CA THR A 279 -0.58 -6.11 3.60
C THR A 279 -0.03 -6.29 5.02
N GLY A 280 0.90 -5.43 5.43
CA GLY A 280 1.61 -5.58 6.70
C GLY A 280 2.46 -6.86 6.76
N ASP A 281 2.86 -7.43 5.60
CA ASP A 281 3.60 -8.67 5.54
C ASP A 281 4.96 -8.57 6.22
N SER A 282 5.18 -9.45 7.21
CA SER A 282 6.36 -9.43 8.06
C SER A 282 7.64 -9.88 7.34
N GLU A 283 7.52 -10.72 6.32
CA GLU A 283 8.66 -11.20 5.53
C GLU A 283 9.18 -10.06 4.63
N SER A 284 8.28 -9.39 3.92
CA SER A 284 8.62 -8.22 3.10
C SER A 284 9.22 -7.09 3.94
N ILE A 285 8.69 -6.84 5.14
CA ILE A 285 9.24 -5.84 6.07
C ILE A 285 10.66 -6.23 6.50
N ALA A 286 10.90 -7.51 6.85
CA ALA A 286 12.21 -7.99 7.23
C ALA A 286 13.24 -7.88 6.10
N MET A 287 12.80 -8.00 4.83
CA MET A 287 13.64 -7.76 3.66
C MET A 287 14.04 -6.29 3.49
N LEU A 288 13.14 -5.36 3.80
CA LEU A 288 13.40 -3.92 3.68
C LEU A 288 14.18 -3.34 4.86
N GLU A 289 14.13 -3.98 6.03
CA GLU A 289 14.75 -3.50 7.26
C GLU A 289 16.27 -3.18 7.11
N PRO A 290 17.10 -4.01 6.46
CA PRO A 290 18.50 -3.68 6.20
C PRO A 290 18.71 -2.49 5.28
N MET A 291 17.78 -2.25 4.33
CA MET A 291 17.87 -1.16 3.35
C MET A 291 17.58 0.21 3.99
N LEU A 292 16.92 0.25 5.14
CA LEU A 292 16.69 1.48 5.90
C LEU A 292 17.99 2.12 6.40
N ASP A 293 19.06 1.35 6.51
CA ASP A 293 20.40 1.78 6.94
C ASP A 293 21.44 1.69 5.81
N ASP A 294 21.00 1.61 4.54
CA ASP A 294 21.89 1.57 3.39
C ASP A 294 22.83 2.81 3.36
N MET A 295 24.02 2.62 2.85
CA MET A 295 25.02 3.72 2.73
C MET A 295 24.51 4.84 1.80
N THR A 296 23.73 4.48 0.79
CA THR A 296 23.22 5.41 -0.23
C THR A 296 21.89 6.03 0.21
N ASP A 297 21.78 7.32 0.17
CA ASP A 297 20.64 8.09 0.68
C ASP A 297 19.32 7.84 -0.07
N TYR A 298 19.36 7.74 -1.41
CA TYR A 298 18.14 7.44 -2.17
C TYR A 298 17.68 5.98 -2.00
N VAL A 299 18.58 5.03 -1.68
CA VAL A 299 18.17 3.67 -1.30
C VAL A 299 17.41 3.71 0.03
N ARG A 300 17.90 4.47 1.03
CA ARG A 300 17.16 4.70 2.26
C ARG A 300 15.80 5.34 2.01
N GLN A 301 15.72 6.34 1.08
CA GLN A 301 14.45 6.93 0.66
C GLN A 301 13.48 5.87 0.14
N GLY A 302 13.91 5.02 -0.80
CA GLY A 302 13.09 3.95 -1.36
C GLY A 302 12.65 2.92 -0.31
N ALA A 303 13.55 2.57 0.61
CA ALA A 303 13.24 1.64 1.70
C ALA A 303 12.21 2.24 2.67
N LEU A 304 12.34 3.52 3.05
CA LEU A 304 11.36 4.22 3.89
C LEU A 304 9.98 4.24 3.25
N VAL A 305 9.91 4.66 1.97
CA VAL A 305 8.66 4.75 1.22
C VAL A 305 8.05 3.37 1.00
N GLY A 306 8.83 2.37 0.58
CA GLY A 306 8.37 0.99 0.40
C GLY A 306 7.83 0.38 1.69
N THR A 307 8.53 0.57 2.81
CA THR A 307 8.07 0.11 4.12
C THR A 307 6.78 0.81 4.55
N ALA A 308 6.66 2.12 4.30
CA ALA A 308 5.45 2.88 4.58
C ALA A 308 4.24 2.38 3.79
N MET A 309 4.42 2.02 2.50
CA MET A 309 3.37 1.43 1.68
C MET A 309 2.88 0.10 2.25
N ILE A 310 3.80 -0.76 2.73
CA ILE A 310 3.43 -2.04 3.35
C ILE A 310 2.66 -1.82 4.65
N TYR A 311 3.04 -0.80 5.44
CA TYR A 311 2.39 -0.48 6.70
C TYR A 311 1.08 0.32 6.58
N MET A 312 0.66 0.68 5.39
CA MET A 312 -0.65 1.34 5.21
C MET A 312 -1.75 0.52 5.88
N GLN A 313 -2.67 1.21 6.55
CA GLN A 313 -3.84 0.61 7.24
C GLN A 313 -3.52 -0.25 8.47
N GLN A 314 -2.28 -0.52 8.76
CA GLN A 314 -1.92 -1.36 9.89
C GLN A 314 -2.05 -0.60 11.22
N SER A 315 -2.44 -1.32 12.28
CA SER A 315 -2.49 -0.77 13.65
C SER A 315 -1.08 -0.66 14.24
N ASP A 316 -0.86 0.33 15.11
CA ASP A 316 0.42 0.51 15.80
C ASP A 316 0.83 -0.67 16.68
N THR A 317 -0.11 -1.54 17.01
CA THR A 317 0.11 -2.76 17.81
C THR A 317 0.44 -4.00 16.97
N CYS A 318 0.30 -3.92 15.64
CA CYS A 318 0.66 -5.01 14.73
C CYS A 318 2.19 -5.19 14.64
N ASN A 319 2.61 -6.36 14.18
CA ASN A 319 4.02 -6.69 13.93
C ASN A 319 4.98 -6.34 15.09
N ASN A 320 4.65 -6.76 16.32
CA ASN A 320 5.49 -6.50 17.51
C ASN A 320 5.72 -5.00 17.77
N ARG A 321 4.76 -4.15 17.47
CA ARG A 321 4.89 -2.69 17.54
C ARG A 321 5.97 -2.12 16.59
N LYS A 322 6.39 -2.85 15.59
CA LYS A 322 7.34 -2.36 14.60
C LYS A 322 6.86 -1.11 13.90
N ILE A 323 5.54 -0.98 13.68
CA ILE A 323 4.95 0.23 13.08
C ILE A 323 5.18 1.45 13.96
N LYS A 324 4.93 1.34 15.27
CA LYS A 324 5.17 2.43 16.22
C LYS A 324 6.65 2.84 16.21
N SER A 325 7.55 1.86 16.31
CA SER A 325 8.99 2.09 16.21
C SER A 325 9.41 2.71 14.88
N PHE A 326 8.78 2.30 13.78
CA PHE A 326 9.02 2.87 12.46
C PHE A 326 8.56 4.34 12.38
N ARG A 327 7.39 4.69 12.94
CA ARG A 327 6.92 6.08 13.02
C ARG A 327 7.83 6.96 13.87
N GLU A 328 8.31 6.45 15.01
CA GLU A 328 9.30 7.14 15.85
C GLU A 328 10.60 7.38 15.07
N ARG A 329 11.06 6.39 14.32
CA ARG A 329 12.23 6.52 13.43
C ARG A 329 12.00 7.58 12.34
N LEU A 330 10.84 7.62 11.68
CA LEU A 330 10.52 8.64 10.68
C LEU A 330 10.60 10.06 11.29
N SER A 331 10.01 10.26 12.46
CA SER A 331 10.03 11.54 13.17
C SER A 331 11.47 11.95 13.57
N SER A 332 12.28 10.98 13.99
CA SER A 332 13.70 11.21 14.29
C SER A 332 14.48 11.66 13.07
N ILE A 333 14.31 10.98 11.92
CA ILE A 333 14.98 11.34 10.65
C ILE A 333 14.62 12.76 10.21
N VAL A 334 13.35 13.15 10.31
CA VAL A 334 12.90 14.49 9.92
C VAL A 334 13.52 15.57 10.80
N SER A 335 13.62 15.33 12.11
CA SER A 335 14.15 16.29 13.10
C SER A 335 15.68 16.38 13.09
N GLU A 336 16.40 15.37 12.62
CA GLU A 336 17.85 15.29 12.64
C GLU A 336 18.48 16.25 11.63
N LYS A 337 19.42 17.10 12.08
CA LYS A 337 20.03 18.14 11.23
C LYS A 337 20.96 17.59 10.15
N HIS A 338 21.64 16.48 10.43
CA HIS A 338 22.70 15.93 9.58
C HIS A 338 22.25 14.86 8.59
N GLN A 339 20.96 14.52 8.56
CA GLN A 339 20.42 13.60 7.55
C GLN A 339 20.39 14.21 6.16
N SER A 340 20.61 13.36 5.16
CA SER A 340 20.53 13.78 3.75
C SER A 340 19.12 14.26 3.39
N THR A 341 19.05 15.19 2.45
CA THR A 341 17.78 15.75 1.96
C THR A 341 16.86 14.67 1.38
N LEU A 342 17.42 13.70 0.65
CA LEU A 342 16.65 12.61 0.06
C LEU A 342 16.08 11.66 1.12
N THR A 343 16.84 11.32 2.16
CA THR A 343 16.34 10.50 3.26
C THR A 343 15.25 11.23 4.04
N LYS A 344 15.41 12.55 4.31
CA LYS A 344 14.35 13.37 4.94
C LYS A 344 13.08 13.42 4.10
N MET A 345 13.23 13.63 2.79
CA MET A 345 12.11 13.61 1.87
C MET A 345 11.38 12.26 1.90
N GLY A 346 12.14 11.15 1.88
CA GLY A 346 11.60 9.82 2.03
C GLY A 346 10.81 9.64 3.31
N ALA A 347 11.33 10.14 4.45
CA ALA A 347 10.63 10.08 5.73
C ALA A 347 9.35 10.90 5.74
N ILE A 348 9.35 12.12 5.19
CA ILE A 348 8.17 12.98 5.08
C ILE A 348 7.08 12.32 4.22
N LEU A 349 7.45 11.81 3.04
CA LEU A 349 6.53 11.08 2.17
C LEU A 349 5.96 9.84 2.86
N SER A 350 6.79 9.10 3.60
CA SER A 350 6.40 7.91 4.34
C SER A 350 5.36 8.21 5.42
N ILE A 351 5.50 9.33 6.16
CA ILE A 351 4.50 9.77 7.13
C ILE A 351 3.17 10.05 6.41
N GLY A 352 3.21 10.80 5.28
CA GLY A 352 2.03 11.09 4.49
C GLY A 352 1.35 9.84 3.92
N ILE A 353 2.11 8.86 3.46
CA ILE A 353 1.59 7.58 2.93
C ILE A 353 0.90 6.77 4.03
N ILE A 354 1.51 6.63 5.21
CA ILE A 354 0.90 5.89 6.32
C ILE A 354 -0.41 6.54 6.78
N ASP A 355 -0.45 7.86 6.84
CA ASP A 355 -1.61 8.61 7.33
C ASP A 355 -2.61 8.99 6.22
N ALA A 356 -2.37 8.55 4.98
CA ALA A 356 -3.22 8.84 3.84
C ALA A 356 -4.68 8.43 4.08
N GLY A 357 -5.61 9.34 3.72
CA GLY A 357 -7.04 9.12 3.87
C GLY A 357 -7.50 8.83 5.31
N GLY A 358 -6.77 9.28 6.33
CA GLY A 358 -7.04 8.98 7.73
C GLY A 358 -6.86 7.48 8.04
N ARG A 359 -5.90 6.84 7.37
CA ARG A 359 -5.59 5.40 7.45
C ARG A 359 -6.72 4.49 6.94
N ASN A 360 -7.60 5.01 6.09
CA ASN A 360 -8.72 4.27 5.49
C ASN A 360 -8.59 4.12 3.98
N CYS A 361 -7.37 4.12 3.46
CA CYS A 361 -7.09 3.85 2.07
C CYS A 361 -5.84 2.97 1.91
N SER A 362 -5.72 2.36 0.74
CA SER A 362 -4.55 1.59 0.34
C SER A 362 -4.17 1.92 -1.09
N ILE A 363 -2.94 1.62 -1.46
CA ILE A 363 -2.48 1.66 -2.84
C ILE A 363 -2.99 0.40 -3.53
N SER A 364 -3.70 0.57 -4.65
CA SER A 364 -4.16 -0.54 -5.46
C SER A 364 -4.25 -0.15 -6.93
N LEU A 365 -3.71 -1.00 -7.80
CA LEU A 365 -3.85 -0.87 -9.26
C LEU A 365 -5.12 -1.54 -9.78
N GLY A 366 -5.83 -2.28 -8.93
CA GLY A 366 -7.06 -2.97 -9.27
C GLY A 366 -8.31 -2.16 -9.00
N SER A 367 -9.29 -2.28 -9.87
CA SER A 367 -10.64 -1.77 -9.66
C SER A 367 -11.44 -2.68 -8.73
N ARG A 368 -12.58 -2.18 -8.26
CA ARG A 368 -13.54 -2.95 -7.44
C ARG A 368 -14.00 -4.26 -8.11
N ASN A 369 -13.98 -4.31 -9.43
CA ASN A 369 -14.41 -5.47 -10.21
C ASN A 369 -13.26 -6.43 -10.55
N GLY A 370 -12.06 -6.22 -10.00
CA GLY A 370 -10.88 -7.07 -10.26
C GLY A 370 -10.13 -6.76 -11.56
N PHE A 371 -10.57 -5.75 -12.32
CA PHE A 371 -9.86 -5.27 -13.50
C PHE A 371 -8.76 -4.27 -13.10
N THR A 372 -7.76 -4.11 -13.95
CA THR A 372 -6.75 -3.06 -13.79
C THR A 372 -7.40 -1.70 -13.95
N GLN A 373 -7.19 -0.81 -12.99
CA GLN A 373 -7.74 0.54 -13.01
C GLN A 373 -6.79 1.47 -13.75
N MET A 374 -7.26 2.02 -14.86
CA MET A 374 -6.48 2.93 -15.71
C MET A 374 -5.94 4.14 -14.93
N THR A 375 -6.80 4.83 -14.19
CA THR A 375 -6.41 6.01 -13.40
C THR A 375 -5.34 5.70 -12.37
N SER A 376 -5.42 4.53 -11.71
CA SER A 376 -4.42 4.12 -10.72
C SER A 376 -3.09 3.76 -11.38
N ALA A 377 -3.12 3.07 -12.53
CA ALA A 377 -1.91 2.74 -13.27
C ALA A 377 -1.19 4.01 -13.76
N VAL A 378 -1.93 4.95 -14.36
CA VAL A 378 -1.41 6.26 -14.79
C VAL A 378 -0.87 7.05 -13.59
N GLY A 379 -1.65 7.15 -12.51
CA GLY A 379 -1.26 7.87 -11.30
C GLY A 379 0.03 7.31 -10.69
N MET A 380 0.21 6.00 -10.66
CA MET A 380 1.43 5.36 -10.15
C MET A 380 2.63 5.64 -11.06
N VAL A 381 2.48 5.55 -12.37
CA VAL A 381 3.57 5.85 -13.31
C VAL A 381 4.00 7.31 -13.19
N LEU A 382 3.06 8.25 -13.11
CA LEU A 382 3.36 9.67 -12.90
C LEU A 382 4.02 9.90 -11.54
N TRP A 383 3.52 9.25 -10.48
CA TRP A 383 4.12 9.38 -9.16
C TRP A 383 5.57 8.90 -9.10
N LEU A 384 5.91 7.86 -9.85
CA LEU A 384 7.28 7.37 -9.94
C LEU A 384 8.24 8.35 -10.64
N GLN A 385 7.72 9.41 -11.29
CA GLN A 385 8.50 10.50 -11.85
C GLN A 385 8.74 11.66 -10.86
N HIS A 386 8.28 11.57 -9.59
CA HIS A 386 8.33 12.67 -8.61
C HIS A 386 9.72 13.21 -8.34
N TRP A 387 10.74 12.41 -8.47
CA TRP A 387 12.14 12.81 -8.27
C TRP A 387 12.71 13.63 -9.43
N HIS A 388 12.03 13.64 -10.58
CA HIS A 388 12.30 14.56 -11.67
C HIS A 388 11.55 15.88 -11.50
N TRP A 389 10.31 15.79 -10.95
CA TRP A 389 9.44 16.95 -10.78
C TRP A 389 8.50 16.77 -9.58
N TYR A 390 8.63 17.60 -8.56
CA TYR A 390 7.87 17.49 -7.31
C TYR A 390 6.34 17.42 -7.46
N PRO A 391 5.67 18.18 -8.35
CA PRO A 391 4.23 18.07 -8.54
C PRO A 391 3.73 16.65 -8.84
N MET A 392 4.57 15.79 -9.42
CA MET A 392 4.20 14.40 -9.72
C MET A 392 3.85 13.59 -8.45
N MET A 393 4.35 13.99 -7.27
CA MET A 393 4.01 13.33 -6.01
C MET A 393 2.53 13.34 -5.70
N HIS A 394 1.80 14.37 -6.10
CA HIS A 394 0.36 14.48 -5.86
C HIS A 394 -0.46 13.47 -6.67
N SER A 395 0.10 12.91 -7.74
CA SER A 395 -0.54 11.86 -8.55
C SER A 395 -0.79 10.55 -7.79
N LEU A 396 -0.12 10.34 -6.65
CA LEU A 396 -0.40 9.22 -5.75
C LEU A 396 -1.87 9.23 -5.30
N GLY A 397 -2.51 10.39 -5.22
CA GLY A 397 -3.93 10.51 -4.92
C GLY A 397 -4.85 9.74 -5.88
N LEU A 398 -4.43 9.51 -7.14
CA LEU A 398 -5.17 8.72 -8.13
C LEU A 398 -5.07 7.21 -7.87
N VAL A 399 -4.08 6.78 -7.10
CA VAL A 399 -3.79 5.36 -6.81
C VAL A 399 -4.43 4.92 -5.50
N LEU A 400 -4.71 5.88 -4.61
CA LEU A 400 -5.31 5.61 -3.32
C LEU A 400 -6.76 5.16 -3.49
N THR A 401 -7.04 3.93 -3.08
CA THR A 401 -8.39 3.38 -3.06
C THR A 401 -8.91 3.33 -1.63
N PRO A 402 -10.15 3.81 -1.39
CA PRO A 402 -10.72 3.76 -0.06
C PRO A 402 -10.94 2.31 0.38
N THR A 403 -10.74 2.03 1.67
CA THR A 403 -10.88 0.70 2.27
C THR A 403 -12.00 0.66 3.29
N TYR A 404 -13.06 1.41 3.07
CA TYR A 404 -14.24 1.43 3.92
C TYR A 404 -15.49 1.04 3.13
N SER A 405 -16.50 0.55 3.85
CA SER A 405 -17.85 0.36 3.36
C SER A 405 -18.80 1.05 4.33
N ILE A 406 -19.50 2.06 3.87
CA ILE A 406 -20.39 2.89 4.68
C ILE A 406 -21.71 3.06 3.95
N GLY A 407 -22.77 2.52 4.53
CA GLY A 407 -24.14 2.71 4.06
C GLY A 407 -24.77 3.97 4.68
N LEU A 408 -25.33 4.84 3.86
CA LEU A 408 -26.02 6.05 4.27
C LEU A 408 -27.48 6.01 3.84
N ASN A 409 -28.38 6.43 4.72
CA ASN A 409 -29.78 6.64 4.37
C ASN A 409 -29.98 7.96 3.60
N LYS A 410 -31.24 8.30 3.24
CA LYS A 410 -31.62 9.55 2.55
C LYS A 410 -31.18 10.83 3.29
N ASP A 411 -31.06 10.76 4.63
CA ASP A 411 -30.68 11.87 5.51
C ASP A 411 -29.17 11.88 5.84
N PHE A 412 -28.37 11.08 5.10
CA PHE A 412 -26.92 10.88 5.30
C PHE A 412 -26.54 10.39 6.70
N LYS A 413 -27.42 9.62 7.34
CA LYS A 413 -27.17 8.98 8.63
C LYS A 413 -26.87 7.50 8.45
N PHE A 414 -26.22 6.89 9.45
CA PHE A 414 -25.81 5.50 9.42
C PHE A 414 -26.88 4.59 10.03
N PRO A 415 -27.59 3.75 9.26
CA PRO A 415 -28.44 2.71 9.84
C PRO A 415 -27.58 1.58 10.43
N LYS A 416 -27.83 1.20 11.69
CA LYS A 416 -27.10 0.12 12.36
C LYS A 416 -27.41 -1.25 11.79
N SER A 417 -28.63 -1.43 11.30
CA SER A 417 -29.12 -2.71 10.78
C SER A 417 -28.63 -3.04 9.36
N PHE A 418 -27.81 -2.17 8.76
CA PHE A 418 -27.22 -2.47 7.46
C PHE A 418 -25.97 -3.32 7.61
N GLU A 419 -25.95 -4.48 6.97
CA GLU A 419 -24.84 -5.43 6.97
C GLU A 419 -24.55 -5.92 5.56
N ILE A 420 -23.31 -6.32 5.34
CA ILE A 420 -22.80 -6.87 4.08
C ILE A 420 -22.37 -8.30 4.37
N VAL A 421 -22.61 -9.22 3.45
CA VAL A 421 -22.17 -10.61 3.55
C VAL A 421 -20.83 -10.76 2.87
N CYS A 422 -19.84 -11.24 3.59
CA CYS A 422 -18.54 -11.62 3.05
C CYS A 422 -18.48 -13.15 2.88
N ASN A 423 -18.42 -13.62 1.64
CA ASN A 423 -18.41 -15.05 1.29
C ASN A 423 -16.98 -15.63 1.37
N SER A 424 -16.34 -15.43 2.51
CA SER A 424 -14.99 -15.90 2.79
C SER A 424 -14.83 -16.25 4.26
N LYS A 425 -13.83 -17.05 4.59
CA LYS A 425 -13.48 -17.30 5.99
C LYS A 425 -12.94 -16.04 6.63
N PRO A 426 -13.31 -15.70 7.87
CA PRO A 426 -12.82 -14.49 8.56
C PRO A 426 -11.30 -14.39 8.62
N SER A 427 -10.60 -15.52 8.79
CA SER A 427 -9.14 -15.58 8.87
C SER A 427 -8.41 -15.17 7.61
N VAL A 428 -9.05 -15.23 6.43
CA VAL A 428 -8.41 -14.89 5.13
C VAL A 428 -8.06 -13.41 5.05
N PHE A 429 -8.93 -12.56 5.64
CA PHE A 429 -8.75 -11.11 5.61
C PHE A 429 -8.44 -10.52 6.99
N ALA A 430 -8.13 -11.39 7.97
CA ALA A 430 -7.73 -10.93 9.29
C ALA A 430 -6.37 -10.22 9.24
N TYR A 431 -6.30 -9.03 9.83
CA TYR A 431 -5.02 -8.38 10.05
C TYR A 431 -4.12 -9.23 10.96
N PRO A 432 -2.80 -9.04 10.89
CA PRO A 432 -1.89 -9.68 11.83
C PRO A 432 -2.36 -9.43 13.26
N LYS A 433 -2.45 -10.49 14.07
CA LYS A 433 -2.95 -10.40 15.44
C LYS A 433 -2.14 -9.38 16.24
N LYS A 434 -2.85 -8.57 17.02
CA LYS A 434 -2.21 -7.77 18.08
C LYS A 434 -1.41 -8.72 18.97
N LEU A 435 -0.13 -8.45 19.15
CA LEU A 435 0.64 -9.16 20.16
C LEU A 435 0.16 -8.69 21.52
N GLU A 436 -0.50 -9.59 22.26
CA GLU A 436 -0.75 -9.39 23.66
C GLU A 436 0.60 -9.08 24.33
N GLU A 437 0.68 -7.92 24.95
CA GLU A 437 1.79 -7.65 25.85
C GLU A 437 1.80 -8.77 26.88
N LYS A 438 2.77 -9.68 26.78
CA LYS A 438 3.13 -10.43 27.97
C LYS A 438 3.57 -9.34 28.95
N LYS A 439 2.68 -8.95 29.88
CA LYS A 439 3.03 -8.16 31.04
C LYS A 439 4.34 -8.77 31.48
N ALA A 440 5.41 -8.01 31.41
CA ALA A 440 6.72 -8.50 31.86
C ALA A 440 6.46 -9.02 33.26
N ALA A 441 6.36 -10.33 33.39
CA ALA A 441 6.27 -10.94 34.69
C ALA A 441 7.49 -10.37 35.40
N GLU A 442 7.24 -9.57 36.43
CA GLU A 442 8.32 -9.13 37.32
C GLU A 442 9.21 -10.33 37.48
N LYS A 443 10.43 -10.22 36.99
CA LYS A 443 11.44 -11.21 37.25
C LYS A 443 11.62 -11.21 38.76
N LYS A 444 10.76 -11.93 39.48
CA LYS A 444 11.07 -12.40 40.80
C LYS A 444 12.45 -13.03 40.61
N ARG A 445 13.45 -12.43 41.17
CA ARG A 445 14.78 -13.05 41.32
C ARG A 445 14.51 -14.40 41.93
N VAL A 446 14.37 -15.40 41.08
CA VAL A 446 14.39 -16.78 41.49
C VAL A 446 15.82 -16.96 41.90
N GLU A 447 16.06 -17.02 43.21
CA GLU A 447 17.30 -17.58 43.73
C GLU A 447 17.51 -18.88 42.97
N THR A 448 18.67 -19.01 42.33
CA THR A 448 19.05 -20.18 41.56
C THR A 448 19.11 -21.39 42.51
N VAL A 449 17.93 -21.94 42.79
CA VAL A 449 17.85 -23.28 43.34
C VAL A 449 18.13 -24.20 42.16
N THR A 450 19.30 -24.80 42.16
CA THR A 450 19.63 -25.90 41.27
C THR A 450 18.65 -27.03 41.54
N LEU A 451 17.56 -27.05 40.77
CA LEU A 451 16.59 -28.14 40.76
C LEU A 451 17.25 -29.35 40.09
N SER A 452 17.89 -30.18 40.88
CA SER A 452 18.20 -31.55 40.48
C SER A 452 16.90 -32.30 40.27
N THR A 453 16.55 -32.54 39.02
CA THR A 453 15.26 -33.07 38.61
C THR A 453 15.14 -34.59 38.69
N THR A 454 16.18 -35.27 39.11
CA THR A 454 16.16 -36.74 39.24
C THR A 454 16.71 -37.19 40.62
N ALA A 455 16.09 -38.23 41.17
CA ALA A 455 16.53 -38.86 42.42
C ALA A 455 18.01 -39.28 42.37
N LYS A 456 18.54 -39.57 41.18
CA LYS A 456 19.90 -39.93 40.89
C LYS A 456 20.88 -38.78 41.16
N ASP A 457 20.49 -37.56 40.82
CA ASP A 457 21.31 -36.38 41.03
C ASP A 457 21.32 -35.93 42.49
N LYS A 458 20.21 -36.11 43.22
CA LYS A 458 20.15 -35.93 44.68
C LYS A 458 21.04 -36.92 45.41
N ALA A 459 21.03 -38.20 45.00
CA ALA A 459 21.89 -39.22 45.57
C ALA A 459 23.37 -38.96 45.26
N ARG A 460 23.68 -38.42 44.07
CA ARG A 460 25.05 -38.05 43.68
C ARG A 460 25.57 -36.85 44.47
N LEU A 461 24.71 -35.85 44.72
CA LEU A 461 25.05 -34.67 45.52
C LEU A 461 25.24 -35.06 47.01
N ALA A 462 24.39 -35.93 47.55
CA ALA A 462 24.52 -36.44 48.90
C ALA A 462 25.79 -37.27 49.07
N ARG A 463 26.15 -38.11 48.08
CA ARG A 463 27.42 -38.83 48.06
C ARG A 463 28.65 -37.91 47.95
N LYS A 464 28.52 -36.79 47.19
CA LYS A 464 29.59 -35.81 47.08
C LYS A 464 29.82 -35.03 48.37
N ARG A 465 28.72 -34.62 49.07
CA ARG A 465 28.78 -34.00 50.38
C ARG A 465 29.35 -34.91 51.43
N ALA A 466 28.94 -36.17 51.48
CA ALA A 466 29.52 -37.16 52.40
C ALA A 466 31.00 -37.47 52.11
N LYS A 467 31.44 -37.30 50.85
CA LYS A 467 32.86 -37.49 50.49
C LYS A 467 33.69 -36.23 50.77
N GLU A 468 33.11 -35.05 50.71
CA GLU A 468 33.70 -33.77 51.08
C GLU A 468 33.84 -33.66 52.62
N GLU A 469 32.85 -34.14 53.36
CA GLU A 469 32.94 -34.26 54.85
C GLU A 469 33.93 -35.32 55.31
N ALA A 470 34.17 -36.39 54.54
CA ALA A 470 35.14 -37.41 54.83
C ALA A 470 36.56 -37.05 54.35
N ALA A 471 36.69 -36.06 53.44
CA ALA A 471 38.00 -35.61 52.91
C ALA A 471 38.55 -34.36 53.60
N GLY A 472 37.85 -33.83 54.60
CA GLY A 472 38.35 -32.73 55.46
C GLY A 472 39.48 -33.07 56.40
N SER A 473 40.15 -34.19 56.21
CA SER A 473 41.33 -34.60 56.97
C SER A 473 42.31 -35.32 56.05
N SER A 474 43.14 -34.57 55.41
CA SER A 474 44.53 -34.81 55.06
C SER A 474 44.96 -34.14 53.76
N ASP A 475 46.06 -33.48 53.95
CA ASP A 475 46.84 -32.69 53.00
C ASP A 475 47.29 -33.37 51.71
N ALA A 476 47.50 -32.48 50.75
CA ALA A 476 48.70 -32.42 49.88
C ALA A 476 48.67 -33.13 48.50
N MET A 477 48.95 -32.29 47.55
CA MET A 477 49.88 -32.41 46.39
C MET A 477 49.46 -33.16 45.13
N ASP A 478 49.47 -32.34 44.15
CA ASP A 478 50.18 -32.30 42.83
C ASP A 478 49.66 -33.03 41.58
N VAL A 479 49.69 -32.22 40.59
CA VAL A 479 50.27 -32.34 39.24
C VAL A 479 49.43 -32.95 38.11
N GLU A 480 49.15 -32.01 37.21
CA GLU A 480 49.34 -32.03 35.74
C GLU A 480 48.73 -33.13 34.81
N ASN A 481 48.12 -32.62 33.87
CA ASN A 481 48.35 -32.75 32.41
C ASN A 481 47.54 -33.71 31.55
N THR A 482 47.16 -33.05 30.45
CA THR A 482 47.14 -33.40 29.03
C THR A 482 45.94 -34.18 28.45
N GLU A 483 45.27 -33.44 27.55
CA GLU A 483 45.12 -33.67 26.10
C GLU A 483 44.56 -35.05 25.65
N GLU A 484 43.69 -35.07 24.80
CA GLU A 484 43.40 -34.89 23.41
C GLU A 484 42.36 -35.89 22.88
N LYS A 485 41.58 -35.37 21.95
CA LYS A 485 41.08 -35.95 20.70
C LYS A 485 40.21 -37.20 20.65
N GLY A 486 39.21 -37.03 19.88
CA GLY A 486 39.04 -37.83 18.65
C GLY A 486 37.70 -38.52 18.47
N ASP A 487 37.02 -38.00 17.52
CA ASP A 487 36.33 -38.60 16.38
C ASP A 487 35.22 -39.68 16.51
N GLU A 488 34.15 -39.28 15.94
CA GLU A 488 33.38 -39.89 14.82
C GLU A 488 32.75 -41.29 14.98
N LYS A 489 31.54 -41.26 14.51
CA LYS A 489 30.81 -42.12 13.57
C LYS A 489 29.62 -42.92 14.09
N ASP A 490 28.52 -42.51 13.43
CA ASP A 490 27.52 -43.30 12.69
C ASP A 490 27.14 -44.71 13.19
N THR A 491 25.89 -44.94 13.31
CA THR A 491 25.01 -45.70 12.40
C THR A 491 23.73 -46.21 13.09
N GLU A 492 22.68 -45.98 12.40
CA GLU A 492 21.44 -46.75 12.16
C GLU A 492 21.21 -48.07 12.94
N ASN A 493 20.04 -48.28 13.41
CA ASN A 493 18.99 -49.18 12.90
C ASN A 493 18.09 -49.82 14.00
N LYS A 494 16.82 -49.65 13.74
CA LYS A 494 15.69 -50.61 13.73
C LYS A 494 15.53 -51.66 14.85
N THR A 495 14.28 -51.64 15.24
CA THR A 495 13.25 -52.69 15.31
C THR A 495 12.91 -53.33 16.68
N THR A 496 11.63 -53.19 16.92
CA THR A 496 10.63 -54.18 17.41
C THR A 496 10.79 -54.86 18.76
N GLY A 497 9.66 -54.79 19.48
CA GLY A 497 9.19 -55.99 20.18
C GLY A 497 8.79 -55.78 21.62
N GLU A 498 7.49 -55.73 21.84
CA GLU A 498 6.65 -56.47 22.78
C GLU A 498 6.94 -56.52 24.28
N ASP A 499 5.88 -56.10 24.95
CA ASP A 499 5.24 -56.65 26.15
C ASP A 499 6.06 -57.12 27.35
N THR A 500 5.75 -56.56 28.48
CA THR A 500 5.11 -57.28 29.60
C THR A 500 4.84 -56.35 30.79
N ASP A 501 3.63 -56.55 31.31
CA ASP A 501 3.06 -56.09 32.58
C ASP A 501 4.06 -56.12 33.77
N ASN A 502 3.98 -55.07 34.59
CA ASN A 502 3.85 -55.24 36.01
C ASN A 502 3.30 -54.00 36.72
N LYS A 503 2.18 -54.21 37.38
CA LYS A 503 1.58 -53.32 38.36
C LYS A 503 2.51 -53.17 39.57
N MET A 504 2.59 -51.95 40.07
CA MET A 504 2.54 -51.69 41.51
C MET A 504 2.17 -50.23 41.78
N ASP A 505 1.19 -50.10 42.61
CA ASP A 505 0.65 -48.88 43.21
C ASP A 505 1.73 -48.03 43.85
N VAL A 506 1.54 -46.70 43.87
CA VAL A 506 1.44 -45.86 45.06
C VAL A 506 1.70 -44.38 44.72
N ASP A 507 0.82 -43.57 45.25
CA ASP A 507 0.86 -42.15 45.59
C ASP A 507 0.55 -41.09 44.50
N LYS A 508 -0.61 -40.55 44.76
CA LYS A 508 -1.15 -39.30 44.19
C LYS A 508 -0.27 -38.13 44.58
N GLU A 509 0.49 -37.58 43.64
CA GLU A 509 0.86 -36.16 43.63
C GLU A 509 0.11 -35.44 42.53
N GLU A 510 -0.56 -34.36 42.89
CA GLU A 510 -1.36 -33.52 42.04
C GLU A 510 -0.51 -32.99 40.86
N VAL A 511 -0.86 -33.47 39.68
CA VAL A 511 -0.33 -32.96 38.40
C VAL A 511 -1.18 -31.74 38.02
N PRO A 512 -0.62 -30.58 37.76
CA PRO A 512 -1.40 -29.42 37.28
C PRO A 512 -2.11 -29.79 35.98
N GLU A 513 -3.41 -29.67 36.00
CA GLU A 513 -4.30 -29.91 34.86
C GLU A 513 -3.75 -29.27 33.59
N LYS A 514 -3.38 -30.08 32.63
CA LYS A 514 -3.21 -29.66 31.24
C LYS A 514 -4.58 -29.13 30.79
N LYS A 515 -4.73 -27.81 30.71
CA LYS A 515 -5.86 -27.18 30.05
C LYS A 515 -6.02 -27.84 28.69
N LEU A 516 -7.04 -28.66 28.55
CA LEU A 516 -7.49 -29.24 27.30
C LEU A 516 -7.62 -28.11 26.29
N LYS A 517 -6.80 -28.14 25.23
CA LYS A 517 -6.97 -27.25 24.11
C LYS A 517 -8.39 -27.46 23.61
N LYS A 518 -9.31 -26.52 23.89
CA LYS A 518 -10.64 -26.49 23.30
C LYS A 518 -10.46 -26.70 21.78
N LYS A 519 -11.08 -27.75 21.23
CA LYS A 519 -11.17 -27.95 19.79
C LYS A 519 -11.74 -26.64 19.23
N ARG A 520 -10.95 -25.92 18.44
CA ARG A 520 -11.42 -24.73 17.74
C ARG A 520 -12.55 -25.20 16.83
N GLU A 521 -13.72 -24.61 16.98
CA GLU A 521 -14.81 -24.80 16.05
C GLU A 521 -14.33 -24.39 14.64
N PRO A 522 -14.75 -25.10 13.59
CA PRO A 522 -14.39 -24.72 12.23
C PRO A 522 -14.91 -23.33 11.94
N GLU A 523 -14.05 -22.48 11.38
CA GLU A 523 -14.44 -21.13 10.98
C GLU A 523 -15.62 -21.17 10.00
N PRO A 524 -16.59 -20.24 10.11
CA PRO A 524 -17.70 -20.14 9.17
C PRO A 524 -17.18 -19.83 7.76
N THR A 525 -17.89 -20.30 6.75
CA THR A 525 -17.56 -20.06 5.34
C THR A 525 -17.91 -18.66 4.87
N SER A 526 -18.80 -17.98 5.58
CA SER A 526 -19.19 -16.57 5.34
C SER A 526 -19.45 -15.89 6.68
N PHE A 527 -19.31 -14.57 6.69
CA PHE A 527 -19.59 -13.75 7.87
C PHE A 527 -20.22 -12.43 7.48
N ARG A 528 -20.83 -11.75 8.43
CA ARG A 528 -21.47 -10.44 8.23
C ARG A 528 -20.54 -9.33 8.69
N VAL A 529 -20.50 -8.27 7.90
CA VAL A 529 -19.72 -7.06 8.16
C VAL A 529 -20.69 -5.93 8.43
N SER A 530 -20.61 -5.33 9.62
CA SER A 530 -21.53 -4.28 10.06
C SER A 530 -21.23 -2.94 9.39
N ASN A 531 -22.16 -2.02 9.45
CA ASN A 531 -22.04 -0.63 8.95
C ASN A 531 -21.73 0.33 10.11
N PRO A 532 -20.70 1.18 10.04
CA PRO A 532 -19.61 1.24 9.04
C PRO A 532 -18.48 0.24 9.34
N SER A 533 -17.81 -0.21 8.28
CA SER A 533 -16.69 -1.16 8.41
C SER A 533 -15.56 -0.85 7.43
N ARG A 534 -14.39 -1.39 7.77
CA ARG A 534 -13.26 -1.41 6.85
C ARG A 534 -13.32 -2.68 6.00
N VAL A 535 -13.22 -2.52 4.69
CA VAL A 535 -13.23 -3.61 3.71
C VAL A 535 -12.07 -3.40 2.75
N SER A 536 -11.09 -4.29 2.75
CA SER A 536 -9.97 -4.21 1.81
C SER A 536 -10.42 -4.43 0.37
N THR A 537 -9.62 -3.99 -0.61
CA THR A 537 -9.93 -4.16 -2.03
C THR A 537 -10.11 -5.64 -2.40
N ALA A 538 -9.27 -6.53 -1.87
CA ALA A 538 -9.39 -7.97 -2.09
C ALA A 538 -10.66 -8.54 -1.45
N GLN A 539 -11.04 -8.07 -0.26
CA GLN A 539 -12.26 -8.48 0.44
C GLN A 539 -13.51 -8.03 -0.31
N SER A 540 -13.49 -6.85 -0.94
CA SER A 540 -14.64 -6.35 -1.70
C SER A 540 -15.04 -7.24 -2.89
N LEU A 541 -14.11 -8.06 -3.40
CA LEU A 541 -14.39 -9.02 -4.48
C LEU A 541 -15.33 -10.16 -4.04
N VAL A 542 -15.29 -10.53 -2.77
CA VAL A 542 -16.07 -11.61 -2.19
C VAL A 542 -17.22 -11.12 -1.31
N CYS A 543 -17.40 -9.80 -1.18
CA CYS A 543 -18.51 -9.19 -0.48
C CYS A 543 -19.71 -8.99 -1.40
N GLU A 544 -20.91 -9.24 -0.86
CA GLU A 544 -22.19 -9.10 -1.55
C GLU A 544 -23.21 -8.41 -0.66
N PHE A 545 -24.20 -7.76 -1.29
CA PHE A 545 -25.30 -7.17 -0.56
C PHE A 545 -26.32 -8.23 -0.16
N ASP A 546 -26.77 -8.17 1.08
CA ASP A 546 -27.93 -8.95 1.52
C ASP A 546 -29.22 -8.17 1.20
N LEU A 547 -29.89 -8.56 0.13
CA LEU A 547 -31.12 -7.89 -0.35
C LEU A 547 -32.34 -8.21 0.51
N THR A 548 -32.23 -9.07 1.49
CA THR A 548 -33.35 -9.41 2.40
C THR A 548 -33.51 -8.40 3.53
N GLN A 549 -32.51 -7.53 3.73
CA GLN A 549 -32.52 -6.51 4.78
C GLN A 549 -33.46 -5.35 4.48
N ARG A 550 -33.82 -4.62 5.55
CA ARG A 550 -34.61 -3.39 5.46
C ARG A 550 -33.98 -2.34 4.56
N TYR A 551 -32.69 -2.10 4.76
CA TYR A 551 -31.93 -1.12 3.97
C TYR A 551 -31.28 -1.80 2.77
N ARG A 552 -31.59 -1.32 1.58
CA ARG A 552 -31.10 -1.88 0.33
C ARG A 552 -30.31 -0.82 -0.45
N PRO A 553 -29.19 -1.19 -1.10
CA PRO A 553 -28.47 -0.26 -1.93
C PRO A 553 -29.34 0.18 -3.14
N ILE A 554 -29.21 1.42 -3.54
CA ILE A 554 -29.88 1.93 -4.77
C ILE A 554 -29.30 1.22 -5.99
N ARG A 555 -27.99 0.95 -5.99
CA ARG A 555 -27.29 0.27 -7.07
C ARG A 555 -26.88 -1.12 -6.61
N VAL A 556 -27.68 -2.11 -6.94
CA VAL A 556 -27.48 -3.51 -6.55
C VAL A 556 -26.31 -4.16 -7.30
N GLU A 557 -26.02 -3.70 -8.52
CA GLU A 557 -24.97 -4.26 -9.38
C GLU A 557 -23.55 -3.86 -8.93
N GLU A 558 -23.42 -2.81 -8.13
CA GLU A 558 -22.12 -2.37 -7.60
C GLU A 558 -21.68 -3.25 -6.43
N LYS A 559 -20.37 -3.44 -6.31
CA LYS A 559 -19.80 -4.11 -5.13
C LYS A 559 -19.93 -3.23 -3.90
N PRO A 560 -20.13 -3.82 -2.70
CA PRO A 560 -20.33 -3.10 -1.45
C PRO A 560 -19.01 -2.47 -0.92
N PHE A 561 -18.62 -1.35 -1.52
CA PHE A 561 -17.35 -0.69 -1.24
C PHE A 561 -17.48 0.84 -1.36
N GLY A 562 -16.88 1.58 -0.43
CA GLY A 562 -16.98 3.03 -0.36
C GLY A 562 -18.28 3.50 0.28
N VAL A 563 -18.80 4.63 -0.18
CA VAL A 563 -20.09 5.17 0.28
C VAL A 563 -21.21 4.57 -0.54
N ILE A 564 -22.18 3.96 0.14
CA ILE A 564 -23.34 3.28 -0.45
C ILE A 564 -24.58 4.04 -0.02
N ILE A 565 -25.38 4.49 -0.98
CA ILE A 565 -26.66 5.13 -0.67
C ILE A 565 -27.73 4.05 -0.60
N LEU A 566 -28.48 4.06 0.51
CA LEU A 566 -29.45 3.05 0.86
C LEU A 566 -30.88 3.60 0.72
N THR A 567 -31.79 2.74 0.27
CA THR A 567 -33.24 2.94 0.33
C THR A 567 -33.82 2.13 1.46
N ASP A 568 -34.74 2.70 2.21
CA ASP A 568 -35.50 2.00 3.25
C ASP A 568 -36.74 1.33 2.60
N SER A 569 -36.89 0.02 2.80
CA SER A 569 -38.05 -0.74 2.32
C SER A 569 -39.28 -0.57 3.21
N THR A 570 -39.12 -0.12 4.46
CA THR A 570 -40.18 0.08 5.44
C THR A 570 -40.11 1.48 6.07
N PRO A 571 -40.40 2.55 5.31
CA PRO A 571 -40.18 3.94 5.76
C PRO A 571 -41.09 4.37 6.93
N GLY A 572 -42.08 3.57 7.31
CA GLY A 572 -42.98 3.83 8.44
C GLY A 572 -42.46 3.37 9.81
N GLU A 573 -41.38 2.62 9.85
CA GLU A 573 -40.78 2.14 11.11
C GLU A 573 -39.71 3.09 11.61
N VAL A 574 -39.53 3.15 12.95
CA VAL A 574 -38.47 3.95 13.57
C VAL A 574 -37.11 3.49 13.06
N GLU A 575 -36.29 4.43 12.60
CA GLU A 575 -34.94 4.15 12.13
C GLU A 575 -33.98 3.92 13.31
N ASP A 576 -33.27 2.78 13.29
CA ASP A 576 -32.16 2.52 14.21
C ASP A 576 -30.87 3.13 13.67
N LEU A 577 -30.55 4.33 14.12
CA LEU A 577 -29.43 5.11 13.63
C LEU A 577 -28.21 4.97 14.55
N GLY A 578 -27.04 4.82 13.96
CA GLY A 578 -25.76 4.91 14.65
C GLY A 578 -25.47 6.35 15.09
N ALA A 579 -25.02 6.54 16.32
CA ALA A 579 -24.52 7.83 16.77
C ALA A 579 -23.14 8.09 16.16
N VAL A 580 -23.01 9.21 15.44
CA VAL A 580 -21.70 9.71 15.04
C VAL A 580 -21.11 10.45 16.25
N LYS A 581 -20.05 9.90 16.85
CA LYS A 581 -19.25 10.68 17.78
C LYS A 581 -18.44 11.68 16.94
N ALA A 582 -18.70 12.96 17.13
CA ALA A 582 -17.82 13.99 16.57
C ALA A 582 -16.40 13.72 17.07
N PRO A 583 -15.36 13.80 16.22
CA PRO A 583 -14.00 13.76 16.70
C PRO A 583 -13.84 14.87 17.74
N SER A 584 -13.32 14.54 18.93
CA SER A 584 -13.00 15.56 19.93
C SER A 584 -11.92 16.46 19.31
N LEU A 585 -12.22 17.74 19.19
CA LEU A 585 -11.26 18.76 18.76
C LEU A 585 -10.26 19.12 19.90
N GLU A 586 -9.96 18.18 20.77
CA GLU A 586 -8.88 18.36 21.74
C GLU A 586 -7.55 18.35 20.99
N PRO A 587 -6.77 19.42 21.08
CA PRO A 587 -5.58 19.61 20.26
C PRO A 587 -4.46 18.58 20.49
N ASP A 588 -4.56 17.75 21.52
CA ASP A 588 -3.58 16.73 21.88
C ASP A 588 -4.10 15.29 21.81
N GLY A 589 -5.32 15.08 21.32
CA GLY A 589 -5.87 13.75 21.13
C GLY A 589 -5.37 13.12 19.82
N GLU A 590 -4.30 12.35 19.85
CA GLU A 590 -4.00 11.44 18.76
C GLU A 590 -5.23 10.56 18.52
N CYS A 591 -5.87 10.70 17.36
CA CYS A 591 -6.91 9.76 16.96
C CYS A 591 -6.34 8.35 17.04
N ALA A 592 -6.92 7.51 17.88
CA ALA A 592 -6.52 6.11 17.94
C ALA A 592 -6.56 5.52 16.52
N PRO A 593 -5.52 4.80 16.10
CA PRO A 593 -5.52 4.16 14.80
C PRO A 593 -6.76 3.28 14.66
N PRO A 594 -7.35 3.20 13.47
CA PRO A 594 -8.50 2.36 13.25
C PRO A 594 -8.17 0.92 13.63
N GLU A 595 -9.04 0.30 14.40
CA GLU A 595 -8.81 -1.07 14.85
C GLU A 595 -8.81 -2.04 13.66
N PRO A 596 -7.89 -3.00 13.61
CA PRO A 596 -7.90 -4.02 12.59
C PRO A 596 -9.18 -4.85 12.72
N PHE A 597 -9.68 -5.34 11.58
CA PHE A 597 -10.80 -6.28 11.58
C PHE A 597 -10.39 -7.59 12.27
N GLU A 598 -11.05 -7.92 13.35
CA GLU A 598 -10.91 -9.22 14.02
C GLU A 598 -12.26 -9.96 14.02
N TRP A 599 -12.23 -11.22 13.62
CA TRP A 599 -13.40 -12.08 13.78
C TRP A 599 -13.58 -12.40 15.27
N ILE A 600 -14.68 -11.94 15.85
CA ILE A 600 -15.14 -12.32 17.18
C ILE A 600 -16.30 -13.27 16.97
N ALA A 601 -16.15 -14.52 17.39
CA ALA A 601 -17.26 -15.47 17.36
C ALA A 601 -18.41 -14.91 18.21
N PRO A 602 -19.65 -14.91 17.70
CA PRO A 602 -20.79 -14.48 18.50
C PRO A 602 -20.84 -15.31 19.78
N ALA A 603 -20.97 -14.64 20.93
CA ALA A 603 -21.11 -15.32 22.21
C ALA A 603 -22.33 -16.27 22.12
N SER A 604 -22.11 -17.56 22.39
CA SER A 604 -23.24 -18.51 22.45
C SER A 604 -24.22 -17.99 23.49
N GLU A 605 -25.53 -18.11 23.24
CA GLU A 605 -26.59 -17.63 24.15
C GLU A 605 -26.43 -18.15 25.59
N THR A 606 -25.71 -19.25 25.79
CA THR A 606 -25.32 -19.78 27.09
C THR A 606 -24.25 -18.94 27.81
N ALA A 607 -23.36 -18.26 27.11
CA ALA A 607 -22.33 -17.38 27.74
C ALA A 607 -22.94 -16.05 28.19
N VAL A 608 -23.95 -15.54 27.49
CA VAL A 608 -24.66 -14.30 27.88
C VAL A 608 -25.46 -14.50 29.15
N LYS A 609 -26.04 -15.72 29.38
CA LYS A 609 -26.73 -16.03 30.62
C LYS A 609 -25.81 -16.14 31.83
N VAL A 610 -24.60 -16.68 31.64
CA VAL A 610 -23.62 -16.79 32.73
C VAL A 610 -23.06 -15.40 33.13
N GLN A 611 -22.80 -14.52 32.15
CA GLN A 611 -22.36 -13.15 32.48
C GLN A 611 -23.46 -12.31 33.14
N SER A 612 -24.71 -12.46 32.73
CA SER A 612 -25.84 -11.77 33.37
C SER A 612 -26.18 -12.29 34.78
N GLU A 613 -25.85 -13.54 35.09
CA GLU A 613 -25.96 -14.12 36.42
C GLU A 613 -24.81 -13.70 37.34
N GLU A 614 -23.56 -13.60 36.82
CA GLU A 614 -22.40 -13.10 37.56
C GLU A 614 -22.51 -11.60 37.87
N GLU A 615 -22.94 -10.76 36.93
CA GLU A 615 -23.21 -9.34 37.19
C GLU A 615 -24.36 -9.10 38.17
N SER A 616 -25.36 -9.96 38.17
CA SER A 616 -26.46 -9.89 39.14
C SER A 616 -26.10 -10.37 40.55
N GLU A 617 -25.07 -11.23 40.67
CA GLU A 617 -24.53 -11.66 41.98
C GLU A 617 -23.49 -10.65 42.53
N GLU A 618 -22.72 -10.01 41.67
CA GLU A 618 -21.81 -8.94 42.10
C GLU A 618 -22.56 -7.69 42.57
N SER A 619 -23.62 -7.26 41.89
CA SER A 619 -24.44 -6.13 42.32
C SER A 619 -25.16 -6.39 43.63
N LYS A 620 -25.58 -7.65 43.92
CA LYS A 620 -26.16 -8.03 45.21
C LYS A 620 -25.15 -8.07 46.37
N LYS A 621 -23.88 -8.36 46.07
CA LYS A 621 -22.80 -8.32 47.07
C LYS A 621 -22.35 -6.90 47.40
N GLU A 622 -22.40 -5.99 46.44
CA GLU A 622 -22.12 -4.56 46.67
C GLU A 622 -23.24 -3.91 47.50
N ASP A 623 -24.51 -4.21 47.25
CA ASP A 623 -25.64 -3.72 48.06
C ASP A 623 -25.62 -4.28 49.48
N GLU A 624 -25.20 -5.53 49.69
CA GLU A 624 -25.07 -6.10 51.04
C GLU A 624 -23.88 -5.55 51.84
N THR A 625 -22.82 -5.11 51.13
CA THR A 625 -21.67 -4.42 51.78
C THR A 625 -22.02 -2.98 52.13
N ALA A 626 -22.76 -2.25 51.28
CA ALA A 626 -23.23 -0.91 51.55
C ALA A 626 -24.21 -0.81 52.74
N MET A 627 -25.06 -1.83 52.90
CA MET A 627 -25.97 -1.89 54.06
C MET A 627 -25.29 -2.26 55.38
N LYS A 628 -24.06 -2.77 55.37
CA LYS A 628 -23.27 -3.08 56.59
C LYS A 628 -22.36 -1.93 57.05
N GLU A 629 -22.16 -0.95 56.21
CA GLU A 629 -21.43 0.29 56.60
C GLU A 629 -22.32 1.42 57.11
N GLU A 630 -23.65 1.32 56.94
CA GLU A 630 -24.63 2.30 57.49
C GLU A 630 -25.32 1.82 58.78
N ALA A 631 -24.97 0.67 59.38
CA ALA A 631 -25.44 0.19 60.66
C ALA A 631 -24.28 0.08 61.65
#